data_56be383cf4cb4061ee7596e617235d0e
#
_entry.id   56be383cf4cb4061ee7596e617235d0e
#
_cell.length_a   1.000
_cell.length_b   1.000
_cell.length_c   1.000
_cell.angle_alpha   90.00
_cell.angle_beta   90.00
_cell.angle_gamma   90.00
#
_symmetry.space_group_name_H-M   'P 1'
#
loop_
_entity.id
_entity.type
_entity.pdbx_description
1 polymer ?
#
loop_
_entity_poly.entity_id
_entity_poly.type
_entity_poly.pdbx_seq_one_letter_code
_entity_poly.pdbx_strand_id
1 'polypeptide(L)'
;MRIDITYHKPTLEDYDILMEYIQEHYDNGETHISASFGLTSTDYKEWVRKVESASNTKTEGWGRSNLYLVCCNDHLIGLLNVRYEMSDEFQRTYGNIGYGVRPSA
;
A
#
# COMPACT_ATOMS: atom_id res chain seq x y z
N MET A 1 -16.29 -7.40 22.23
CA MET A 1 -15.33 -6.49 21.63
C MET A 1 -15.79 -6.04 20.25
N ARG A 2 -15.79 -4.76 20.01
CA ARG A 2 -16.12 -4.22 18.69
C ARG A 2 -14.86 -4.08 17.84
N ILE A 3 -14.92 -4.55 16.61
CA ILE A 3 -13.83 -4.42 15.65
C ILE A 3 -14.26 -3.45 14.56
N ASP A 4 -13.54 -2.34 14.44
CA ASP A 4 -13.77 -1.34 13.39
C ASP A 4 -12.63 -1.39 12.37
N ILE A 5 -12.95 -1.81 11.16
CA ILE A 5 -12.00 -1.81 10.04
C ILE A 5 -12.26 -0.56 9.21
N THR A 6 -11.21 0.24 9.04
CA THR A 6 -11.24 1.44 8.20
C THR A 6 -10.12 1.39 7.18
N TYR A 7 -10.27 2.15 6.12
CA TYR A 7 -9.20 2.31 5.13
C TYR A 7 -9.22 3.72 4.57
N HIS A 8 -8.03 4.24 4.26
CA HIS A 8 -7.88 5.58 3.70
C HIS A 8 -6.62 5.66 2.83
N LYS A 9 -6.57 6.63 1.96
CA LYS A 9 -5.40 6.88 1.13
C LYS A 9 -4.28 7.50 1.96
N PRO A 10 -3.00 7.18 1.66
CA PRO A 10 -1.87 7.74 2.41
C PRO A 10 -1.81 9.26 2.35
N THR A 11 -1.42 9.88 3.46
CA THR A 11 -1.17 11.31 3.56
C THR A 11 0.20 11.55 4.17
N LEU A 12 0.65 12.81 4.18
CA LEU A 12 1.92 13.16 4.82
C LEU A 12 1.90 12.88 6.33
N GLU A 13 0.73 12.88 6.94
CA GLU A 13 0.57 12.64 8.38
C GLU A 13 0.74 11.17 8.77
N ASP A 14 0.70 10.26 7.80
CA ASP A 14 0.79 8.83 8.05
C ASP A 14 2.23 8.31 8.16
N TYR A 15 3.22 9.20 8.10
CA TYR A 15 4.63 8.82 8.08
C TYR A 15 5.01 7.90 9.25
N ASP A 16 4.68 8.29 10.47
CA ASP A 16 5.11 7.54 11.66
C ASP A 16 4.50 6.14 11.73
N ILE A 17 3.20 6.02 11.42
CA ILE A 17 2.53 4.72 11.46
C ILE A 17 3.03 3.81 10.34
N LEU A 18 3.39 4.37 9.19
CA LEU A 18 3.96 3.59 8.08
C LEU A 18 5.38 3.13 8.39
N MET A 19 6.19 3.98 9.02
CA MET A 19 7.55 3.59 9.41
C MET A 19 7.54 2.49 10.47
N GLU A 20 6.62 2.55 11.42
CA GLU A 20 6.45 1.49 12.42
C GLU A 20 6.01 0.18 11.76
N TYR A 21 5.08 0.26 10.81
CA TYR A 21 4.62 -0.90 10.05
C TYR A 21 5.78 -1.59 9.30
N ILE A 22 6.62 -0.81 8.65
CA ILE A 22 7.79 -1.33 7.92
C ILE A 22 8.78 -1.97 8.91
N GLN A 23 9.03 -1.30 10.04
CA GLN A 23 10.00 -1.80 11.02
C GLN A 23 9.58 -3.15 11.59
N GLU A 24 8.28 -3.36 11.81
CA GLU A 24 7.79 -4.67 12.27
C GLU A 24 8.11 -5.78 11.27
N HIS A 25 7.96 -5.52 9.97
CA HIS A 25 8.33 -6.48 8.93
C HIS A 25 9.83 -6.81 8.99
N TYR A 26 10.68 -5.79 9.10
CA TYR A 26 12.13 -5.97 9.18
C TYR A 26 12.52 -6.75 10.44
N ASP A 27 11.90 -6.44 11.57
CA ASP A 27 12.13 -7.14 12.83
C ASP A 27 11.74 -8.61 12.75
N ASN A 28 10.80 -8.93 11.86
CA ASN A 28 10.35 -10.29 11.61
C ASN A 28 11.15 -11.00 10.49
N GLY A 29 12.23 -10.38 10.02
CA GLY A 29 13.10 -10.94 8.97
C GLY A 29 12.61 -10.74 7.55
N GLU A 30 11.56 -9.97 7.34
CA GLU A 30 11.01 -9.71 6.01
C GLU A 30 11.66 -8.47 5.41
N THR A 31 12.25 -8.60 4.22
CA THR A 31 12.89 -7.48 3.53
C THR A 31 12.02 -6.90 2.41
N HIS A 32 11.03 -7.66 1.95
CA HIS A 32 10.08 -7.23 0.94
C HIS A 32 8.75 -6.87 1.59
N ILE A 33 8.30 -5.65 1.39
CA ILE A 33 7.03 -5.16 1.95
C ILE A 33 5.98 -5.14 0.84
N SER A 34 5.06 -6.09 0.87
CA SER A 34 4.02 -6.21 -0.15
C SER A 34 3.12 -4.98 -0.20
N ALA A 35 2.72 -4.58 -1.41
CA ALA A 35 1.85 -3.42 -1.67
C ALA A 35 2.41 -2.09 -1.19
N SER A 36 3.72 -2.00 -0.95
CA SER A 36 4.34 -0.77 -0.43
C SER A 36 4.59 0.30 -1.49
N PHE A 37 4.48 -0.05 -2.78
CA PHE A 37 4.61 0.89 -3.88
C PHE A 37 5.93 1.67 -3.86
N GLY A 38 7.02 1.02 -3.46
CA GLY A 38 8.36 1.61 -3.40
C GLY A 38 8.62 2.51 -2.18
N LEU A 39 7.79 2.40 -1.14
CA LEU A 39 7.90 3.23 0.07
C LEU A 39 9.30 3.18 0.70
N THR A 40 9.92 2.01 0.74
CA THR A 40 11.22 1.84 1.41
C THR A 40 12.40 2.40 0.62
N SER A 41 12.21 2.73 -0.64
CA SER A 41 13.28 3.21 -1.53
C SER A 41 13.03 4.62 -2.07
N THR A 42 12.02 5.31 -1.57
CA THR A 42 11.62 6.63 -2.07
C THR A 42 11.46 7.61 -0.90
N ASP A 43 11.86 8.87 -1.10
CA ASP A 43 11.55 9.92 -0.13
C ASP A 43 10.06 9.97 0.13
N TYR A 44 9.65 10.13 1.40
CA TYR A 44 8.24 10.00 1.78
C TYR A 44 7.32 10.99 1.06
N LYS A 45 7.73 12.25 0.94
CA LYS A 45 6.96 13.25 0.21
C LYS A 45 6.74 12.87 -1.24
N GLU A 46 7.80 12.40 -1.88
CA GLU A 46 7.75 11.95 -3.27
C GLU A 46 6.90 10.69 -3.39
N TRP A 47 6.97 9.80 -2.41
CA TRP A 47 6.15 8.59 -2.39
C TRP A 47 4.67 8.93 -2.32
N VAL A 48 4.27 9.87 -1.47
CA VAL A 48 2.87 10.31 -1.38
C VAL A 48 2.39 10.89 -2.71
N ARG A 49 3.21 11.71 -3.36
CA ARG A 49 2.90 12.26 -4.68
C ARG A 49 2.77 11.17 -5.74
N LYS A 50 3.67 10.20 -5.71
CA LYS A 50 3.66 9.07 -6.64
C LYS A 50 2.41 8.23 -6.50
N VAL A 51 2.00 7.95 -5.26
CA VAL A 51 0.77 7.22 -4.97
C VAL A 51 -0.46 7.98 -5.47
N GLU A 52 -0.51 9.28 -5.22
CA GLU A 52 -1.60 10.14 -5.68
C GLU A 52 -1.64 10.20 -7.20
N SER A 53 -0.49 10.38 -7.85
CA SER A 53 -0.39 10.42 -9.31
C SER A 53 -0.86 9.12 -9.94
N ALA A 54 -0.53 7.99 -9.33
CA ALA A 54 -0.92 6.67 -9.84
C ALA A 54 -2.44 6.47 -9.82
N SER A 55 -3.17 7.17 -8.96
CA SER A 55 -4.63 7.10 -8.94
C SER A 55 -5.27 7.98 -10.01
N ASN A 56 -4.55 8.98 -10.51
CA ASN A 56 -5.05 9.94 -11.50
C ASN A 56 -4.50 9.73 -12.91
N THR A 57 -3.38 9.03 -13.04
CA THR A 57 -2.69 8.86 -14.31
C THR A 57 -2.56 7.38 -14.64
N LYS A 58 -2.99 7.01 -15.85
CA LYS A 58 -2.90 5.65 -16.34
C LYS A 58 -1.45 5.31 -16.73
N THR A 59 -0.91 4.25 -16.15
CA THR A 59 0.42 3.73 -16.51
C THR A 59 0.24 2.56 -17.49
N GLU A 60 1.06 2.52 -18.53
CA GLU A 60 0.97 1.50 -19.57
C GLU A 60 1.02 0.09 -18.96
N GLY A 61 0.03 -0.71 -19.31
CA GLY A 61 -0.11 -2.08 -18.81
C GLY A 61 -0.74 -2.18 -17.42
N TRP A 62 -0.36 -1.30 -16.50
CA TRP A 62 -0.83 -1.34 -15.12
C TRP A 62 -2.15 -0.60 -14.87
N GLY A 63 -2.51 0.34 -15.77
CA GLY A 63 -3.69 1.18 -15.55
C GLY A 63 -3.47 2.19 -14.44
N ARG A 64 -4.55 2.49 -13.71
CA ARG A 64 -4.48 3.36 -12.52
C ARG A 64 -4.51 2.51 -11.26
N SER A 65 -3.91 3.01 -10.19
CA SER A 65 -3.89 2.32 -8.91
C SER A 65 -4.32 3.21 -7.77
N ASN A 66 -5.03 2.63 -6.82
CA ASN A 66 -5.32 3.27 -5.53
C ASN A 66 -4.69 2.45 -4.42
N LEU A 67 -3.87 3.08 -3.61
CA LEU A 67 -3.26 2.47 -2.44
C LEU A 67 -4.02 2.92 -1.19
N TYR A 68 -4.35 1.96 -0.34
CA TYR A 68 -5.06 2.23 0.91
C TYR A 68 -4.29 1.70 2.11
N LEU A 69 -4.28 2.49 3.18
CA LEU A 69 -3.87 2.02 4.49
C LEU A 69 -5.10 1.37 5.14
N VAL A 70 -4.95 0.14 5.61
CA VAL A 70 -6.04 -0.60 6.26
C VAL A 70 -5.78 -0.63 7.75
N CYS A 71 -6.71 -0.11 8.53
CA CYS A 71 -6.58 0.04 9.98
C CYS A 71 -7.66 -0.77 10.70
N CYS A 72 -7.29 -1.30 11.86
CA CYS A 72 -8.22 -1.96 12.77
C CYS A 72 -8.15 -1.21 14.09
N ASN A 73 -9.25 -0.59 14.49
CA ASN A 73 -9.32 0.22 15.72
C ASN A 73 -8.18 1.26 15.78
N ASP A 74 -7.98 1.98 14.66
CA ASP A 74 -6.95 3.01 14.47
C ASP A 74 -5.51 2.49 14.45
N HIS A 75 -5.32 1.17 14.38
CA HIS A 75 -3.98 0.56 14.27
C HIS A 75 -3.78 0.08 12.83
N LEU A 76 -2.70 0.51 12.20
CA LEU A 76 -2.38 0.10 10.82
C LEU A 76 -2.03 -1.39 10.78
N ILE A 77 -2.84 -2.18 10.08
CA ILE A 77 -2.61 -3.63 9.98
C ILE A 77 -2.15 -4.08 8.61
N GLY A 78 -2.37 -3.29 7.58
CA GLY A 78 -1.99 -3.70 6.24
C GLY A 78 -2.07 -2.61 5.20
N LEU A 79 -1.58 -2.93 4.02
CA LEU A 79 -1.65 -2.09 2.83
C LEU A 79 -2.41 -2.83 1.74
N LEU A 80 -3.22 -2.11 0.98
CA LEU A 80 -4.01 -2.66 -0.11
C LEU A 80 -3.85 -1.79 -1.34
N ASN A 81 -3.45 -2.39 -2.44
CA ASN A 81 -3.34 -1.70 -3.73
C ASN A 81 -4.34 -2.31 -4.71
N VAL A 82 -5.24 -1.49 -5.24
CA VAL A 82 -6.24 -1.92 -6.22
C VAL A 82 -5.91 -1.27 -7.56
N ARG A 83 -5.77 -2.08 -8.60
CA ARG A 83 -5.40 -1.64 -9.94
C ARG A 83 -6.61 -1.67 -10.85
N TYR A 84 -6.79 -0.59 -11.62
CA TYR A 84 -7.89 -0.43 -12.57
C TYR A 84 -7.37 -0.29 -13.99
N GLU A 85 -8.14 -0.73 -14.96
CA GLU A 85 -7.83 -0.53 -16.37
C GLU A 85 -6.51 -1.17 -16.81
N MET A 86 -6.13 -2.27 -16.16
CA MET A 86 -4.93 -3.03 -16.54
C MET A 86 -5.13 -3.65 -17.93
N SER A 87 -4.04 -3.84 -18.67
CA SER A 87 -4.07 -4.66 -19.87
C SER A 87 -4.42 -6.11 -19.52
N ASP A 88 -5.03 -6.83 -20.45
CA ASP A 88 -5.39 -8.24 -20.22
C ASP A 88 -4.18 -9.09 -19.84
N GLU A 89 -3.03 -8.84 -20.48
CA GLU A 89 -1.80 -9.55 -20.21
C GLU A 89 -1.31 -9.32 -18.78
N PHE A 90 -1.28 -8.08 -18.33
CA PHE A 90 -0.85 -7.73 -16.98
C PHE A 90 -1.83 -8.25 -15.93
N GLN A 91 -3.12 -8.19 -16.22
CA GLN A 91 -4.13 -8.69 -15.30
C GLN A 91 -4.00 -10.20 -15.08
N ARG A 92 -3.73 -10.96 -16.13
CA ARG A 92 -3.53 -12.40 -16.02
C ARG A 92 -2.24 -12.77 -15.27
N THR A 93 -1.20 -11.94 -15.42
CA THR A 93 0.11 -12.21 -14.82
C THR A 93 0.19 -11.77 -13.35
N TYR A 94 -0.33 -10.59 -13.04
CA TYR A 94 -0.13 -9.95 -11.73
C TYR A 94 -1.40 -9.80 -10.89
N GLY A 95 -2.57 -9.92 -11.51
CA GLY A 95 -3.85 -9.70 -10.82
C GLY A 95 -4.15 -8.21 -10.60
N ASN A 96 -5.36 -7.92 -10.13
CA ASN A 96 -5.85 -6.56 -9.92
C ASN A 96 -5.60 -6.01 -8.51
N ILE A 97 -5.27 -6.88 -7.56
CA ILE A 97 -5.14 -6.52 -6.14
C ILE A 97 -3.81 -7.00 -5.61
N GLY A 98 -3.06 -6.07 -4.99
CA GLY A 98 -1.90 -6.40 -4.20
C GLY A 98 -2.19 -6.06 -2.74
N TYR A 99 -1.73 -6.88 -1.81
CA TYR A 99 -1.95 -6.61 -0.39
C TYR A 99 -0.79 -7.12 0.46
N GLY A 100 -0.66 -6.54 1.64
CA GLY A 100 0.27 -7.00 2.65
C GLY A 100 -0.34 -6.77 4.02
N VAL A 101 0.04 -7.58 4.99
CA VAL A 101 -0.47 -7.52 6.36
C VAL A 101 0.72 -7.56 7.31
N ARG A 102 0.67 -6.80 8.42
CA ARG A 102 1.76 -6.82 9.39
C ARG A 102 1.86 -8.21 10.04
N PRO A 103 3.09 -8.63 10.41
CA PRO A 103 3.29 -9.98 10.97
C PRO A 103 2.46 -10.29 12.21
N SER A 104 2.14 -9.30 13.02
CA SER A 104 1.39 -9.50 14.27
C SER A 104 -0.14 -9.53 14.07
N ALA A 105 -0.62 -9.26 12.88
CA ALA A 105 -2.07 -9.22 12.62
C ALA A 105 -2.61 -10.58 12.18
#